data_ced23587b2345feafdd0534e5c189047
#
_entry.id   ced23587b2345feafdd0534e5c189047
#
_cell.length_a   1.000
_cell.length_b   1.000
_cell.length_c   1.000
_cell.angle_alpha   90.00
_cell.angle_beta   90.00
_cell.angle_gamma   90.00
#
_symmetry.space_group_name_H-M   'P 1'
#
loop_
_entity.id
_entity.type
_entity.pdbx_description
1 polymer ?
#
loop_
_entity_poly.entity_id
_entity_poly.type
_entity_poly.pdbx_seq_one_letter_code
_entity_poly.pdbx_strand_id
1 'polypeptide(L)'
;MHYSISSLKQWGSAMVFSFRMDRRSGVASYLQIVHQVQQALRLGLLEPGDRLPTARAVVEATALNPNTVLKAYRELEHQGLVETRRRHGTFVVGTLGSSSADSPWRAEFAEVAARARAAGLERDDVVALFTAVLEDLYPPKETDATQHQQL
;
A
#
# COMPACT_ATOMS: atom_id res chain seq x y z
N MET A 1 0.72 20.33 -8.18
CA MET A 1 -0.52 19.59 -7.83
C MET A 1 -0.34 19.00 -6.45
N HIS A 2 -0.99 19.57 -5.49
CA HIS A 2 -0.97 19.06 -4.12
C HIS A 2 -2.16 18.13 -3.93
N TYR A 3 -1.95 16.84 -4.09
CA TYR A 3 -2.91 15.88 -3.59
C TYR A 3 -2.64 15.72 -2.09
N SER A 4 -3.29 16.53 -1.27
CA SER A 4 -3.31 16.25 0.16
C SER A 4 -4.17 15.00 0.37
N ILE A 5 -3.76 14.16 1.30
CA ILE A 5 -4.51 12.95 1.69
C ILE A 5 -5.94 13.31 2.10
N SER A 6 -6.15 14.52 2.62
CA SER A 6 -7.46 15.08 2.91
C SER A 6 -8.33 15.28 1.66
N SER A 7 -7.72 15.59 0.52
CA SER A 7 -8.47 15.75 -0.74
C SER A 7 -9.01 14.44 -1.28
N LEU A 8 -8.33 13.32 -1.01
CA LEU A 8 -8.79 11.99 -1.43
C LEU A 8 -10.09 11.60 -0.73
N LYS A 9 -10.31 12.08 0.49
CA LYS A 9 -11.54 11.84 1.26
C LYS A 9 -12.71 12.76 0.88
N GLN A 10 -12.44 13.91 0.26
CA GLN A 10 -13.50 14.86 -0.12
C GLN A 10 -14.29 14.47 -1.36
N TRP A 11 -13.79 13.51 -2.13
CA TRP A 11 -14.42 13.07 -3.38
C TRP A 11 -15.42 11.93 -3.18
N GLY A 12 -15.78 11.62 -1.94
CA GLY A 12 -16.74 10.58 -1.62
C GLY A 12 -16.29 9.19 -2.05
N SER A 13 -17.23 8.27 -2.18
CA SER A 13 -17.01 6.86 -2.57
C SER A 13 -16.44 6.66 -3.98
N ALA A 14 -16.11 7.73 -4.71
CA ALA A 14 -15.63 7.66 -6.08
C ALA A 14 -14.10 7.46 -6.20
N MET A 15 -13.33 7.77 -5.14
CA MET A 15 -11.88 7.52 -5.14
C MET A 15 -11.60 6.11 -4.64
N VAL A 16 -11.61 5.20 -5.58
CA VAL A 16 -11.28 3.81 -5.34
C VAL A 16 -9.77 3.68 -5.16
N PHE A 17 -9.35 3.06 -4.06
CA PHE A 17 -7.97 2.67 -3.84
C PHE A 17 -7.52 1.79 -5.03
N SER A 18 -6.40 2.13 -5.66
CA SER A 18 -5.90 1.40 -6.81
C SER A 18 -4.62 0.64 -6.48
N PHE A 19 -4.50 -0.55 -7.03
CA PHE A 19 -3.32 -1.38 -6.87
C PHE A 19 -2.32 -1.16 -7.99
N ARG A 20 -1.03 -1.15 -7.66
CA ARG A 20 0.07 -1.15 -8.62
C ARG A 20 0.80 -2.48 -8.55
N MET A 21 0.83 -3.19 -9.67
CA MET A 21 1.48 -4.48 -9.75
C MET A 21 2.88 -4.34 -10.34
N ASP A 22 3.86 -4.93 -9.66
CA ASP A 22 5.23 -5.03 -10.15
C ASP A 22 5.49 -6.48 -10.58
N ARG A 23 5.51 -6.70 -11.90
CA ARG A 23 5.76 -8.03 -12.48
C ARG A 23 7.22 -8.47 -12.39
N ARG A 24 8.14 -7.54 -12.13
CA ARG A 24 9.56 -7.84 -11.96
C ARG A 24 9.93 -8.16 -10.52
N SER A 25 9.02 -7.89 -9.60
CA SER A 25 9.18 -8.29 -8.21
C SER A 25 9.13 -9.81 -8.08
N GLY A 26 9.99 -10.37 -7.25
CA GLY A 26 9.91 -11.78 -6.87
C GLY A 26 8.76 -12.11 -5.93
N VAL A 27 7.95 -11.12 -5.55
CA VAL A 27 6.80 -11.28 -4.65
C VAL A 27 5.58 -11.74 -5.43
N ALA A 28 4.89 -12.77 -4.94
CA ALA A 28 3.66 -13.26 -5.54
C ALA A 28 2.61 -12.13 -5.65
N SER A 29 1.85 -12.12 -6.75
CA SER A 29 0.91 -11.04 -7.05
C SER A 29 -0.14 -10.84 -5.94
N TYR A 30 -0.67 -11.92 -5.36
CA TYR A 30 -1.64 -11.78 -4.27
C TYR A 30 -1.03 -11.13 -3.02
N LEU A 31 0.24 -11.41 -2.72
CA LEU A 31 0.95 -10.76 -1.61
C LEU A 31 1.21 -9.29 -1.87
N GLN A 32 1.44 -8.89 -3.11
CA GLN A 32 1.56 -7.48 -3.46
C GLN A 32 0.28 -6.72 -3.14
N ILE A 33 -0.89 -7.30 -3.43
CA ILE A 33 -2.18 -6.72 -3.07
C ILE A 33 -2.31 -6.61 -1.55
N VAL A 34 -2.02 -7.70 -0.83
CA VAL A 34 -2.09 -7.72 0.64
C VAL A 34 -1.18 -6.65 1.25
N HIS A 35 0.06 -6.57 0.81
CA HIS A 35 1.03 -5.59 1.32
C HIS A 35 0.60 -4.14 1.05
N GLN A 36 0.03 -3.86 -0.11
CA GLN A 36 -0.44 -2.51 -0.44
C GLN A 36 -1.60 -2.08 0.44
N VAL A 37 -2.54 -2.97 0.72
CA VAL A 37 -3.64 -2.68 1.67
C VAL A 37 -3.10 -2.47 3.08
N GLN A 38 -2.21 -3.35 3.55
CA GLN A 38 -1.59 -3.21 4.87
C GLN A 38 -0.84 -1.89 5.00
N GLN A 39 -0.07 -1.51 3.98
CA GLN A 39 0.65 -0.24 3.97
C GLN A 39 -0.30 0.95 3.97
N ALA A 40 -1.36 0.90 3.18
CA ALA A 40 -2.37 1.97 3.15
C ALA A 40 -3.07 2.13 4.52
N LEU A 41 -3.32 1.02 5.22
CA LEU A 41 -3.86 1.04 6.58
C LEU A 41 -2.87 1.66 7.57
N ARG A 42 -1.60 1.30 7.49
CA ARG A 42 -0.55 1.88 8.36
C ARG A 42 -0.39 3.38 8.15
N LEU A 43 -0.53 3.83 6.92
CA LEU A 43 -0.39 5.24 6.54
C LEU A 43 -1.67 6.05 6.72
N GLY A 44 -2.77 5.41 7.12
CA GLY A 44 -4.06 6.08 7.24
C GLY A 44 -4.70 6.47 5.91
N LEU A 45 -4.23 5.91 4.79
CA LEU A 45 -4.84 6.09 3.46
C LEU A 45 -6.14 5.29 3.33
N LEU A 46 -6.24 4.20 4.06
CA LEU A 46 -7.45 3.41 4.24
C LEU A 46 -7.81 3.40 5.71
N GLU A 47 -9.11 3.51 5.98
CA GLU A 47 -9.68 3.54 7.32
C GLU A 47 -10.87 2.57 7.41
N PRO A 48 -11.24 2.13 8.63
CA PRO A 48 -12.46 1.36 8.80
C PRO A 48 -13.67 2.06 8.19
N GLY A 49 -14.47 1.32 7.44
CA GLY A 49 -15.60 1.84 6.67
C GLY A 49 -15.29 2.11 5.21
N ASP A 50 -14.03 2.24 4.83
CA ASP A 50 -13.66 2.42 3.43
C ASP A 50 -13.92 1.14 2.64
N ARG A 51 -14.36 1.32 1.40
CA ARG A 51 -14.63 0.23 0.49
C ARG A 51 -13.41 -0.05 -0.39
N LEU A 52 -13.00 -1.32 -0.48
CA LEU A 52 -11.99 -1.74 -1.44
C LEU A 52 -12.60 -1.90 -2.85
N PRO A 53 -11.78 -1.81 -3.90
CA PRO A 53 -12.23 -2.13 -5.26
C PRO A 53 -12.81 -3.53 -5.31
N THR A 54 -13.83 -3.73 -6.16
CA THR A 54 -14.31 -5.08 -6.43
C THR A 54 -13.22 -5.92 -7.09
N ALA A 55 -13.27 -7.23 -6.90
CA ALA A 55 -12.32 -8.12 -7.57
C ALA A 55 -12.33 -7.92 -9.09
N ARG A 56 -13.51 -7.70 -9.67
CA ARG A 56 -13.66 -7.40 -11.09
C ARG A 56 -12.94 -6.10 -11.50
N ALA A 57 -13.09 -5.05 -10.70
CA ALA A 57 -12.42 -3.78 -10.97
C ALA A 57 -10.88 -3.93 -10.90
N VAL A 58 -10.38 -4.72 -9.95
CA VAL A 58 -8.94 -5.00 -9.83
C VAL A 58 -8.45 -5.80 -11.04
N VAL A 59 -9.19 -6.80 -11.48
CA VAL A 59 -8.85 -7.59 -12.68
C VAL A 59 -8.80 -6.70 -13.93
N GLU A 60 -9.78 -5.81 -14.10
CA GLU A 60 -9.80 -4.88 -15.22
C GLU A 60 -8.61 -3.90 -15.21
N ALA A 61 -8.20 -3.46 -14.02
CA ALA A 61 -7.09 -2.50 -13.87
C ALA A 61 -5.70 -3.15 -13.95
N THR A 62 -5.55 -4.40 -13.50
CA THR A 62 -4.24 -5.05 -13.33
C THR A 62 -3.99 -6.22 -14.28
N ALA A 63 -5.00 -6.70 -14.95
CA ALA A 63 -4.99 -7.93 -15.78
C ALA A 63 -4.60 -9.20 -14.98
N LEU A 64 -4.78 -9.18 -13.66
CA LEU A 64 -4.56 -10.36 -12.82
C LEU A 64 -5.69 -11.38 -12.98
N ASN A 65 -5.37 -12.64 -12.68
CA ASN A 65 -6.37 -13.68 -12.58
C ASN A 65 -7.35 -13.35 -11.43
N PRO A 66 -8.67 -13.48 -11.64
CA PRO A 66 -9.66 -13.24 -10.59
C PRO A 66 -9.41 -14.04 -9.31
N ASN A 67 -8.94 -15.27 -9.42
CA ASN A 67 -8.61 -16.12 -8.26
C ASN A 67 -7.45 -15.55 -7.44
N THR A 68 -6.49 -14.88 -8.07
CA THR A 68 -5.39 -14.19 -7.40
C THR A 68 -5.91 -13.04 -6.55
N VAL A 69 -6.81 -12.24 -7.08
CA VAL A 69 -7.43 -11.12 -6.35
C VAL A 69 -8.27 -11.66 -5.18
N LEU A 70 -9.08 -12.67 -5.41
CA LEU A 70 -9.89 -13.29 -4.36
C LEU A 70 -9.03 -13.91 -3.26
N LYS A 71 -7.91 -14.54 -3.60
CA LYS A 71 -6.94 -15.06 -2.63
C LYS A 71 -6.39 -13.94 -1.74
N ALA A 72 -6.02 -12.81 -2.32
CA ALA A 72 -5.54 -11.66 -1.58
C ALA A 72 -6.60 -11.12 -0.61
N TYR A 73 -7.84 -10.99 -1.06
CA TYR A 73 -8.93 -10.48 -0.22
C TYR A 73 -9.30 -11.46 0.91
N ARG A 74 -9.26 -12.77 0.65
CA ARG A 74 -9.43 -13.77 1.73
C ARG A 74 -8.32 -13.71 2.76
N GLU A 75 -7.08 -13.48 2.34
CA GLU A 75 -5.97 -13.30 3.27
C GLU A 75 -6.16 -12.07 4.16
N LEU A 76 -6.57 -10.94 3.58
CA LEU A 76 -6.89 -9.73 4.33
C LEU A 76 -8.06 -9.95 5.29
N GLU A 77 -9.06 -10.68 4.88
CA GLU A 77 -10.21 -11.05 5.72
C GLU A 77 -9.79 -11.97 6.86
N HIS A 78 -8.92 -12.94 6.58
CA HIS A 78 -8.35 -13.83 7.59
C HIS A 78 -7.54 -13.06 8.64
N GLN A 79 -6.86 -11.99 8.23
CA GLN A 79 -6.13 -11.10 9.13
C GLN A 79 -7.03 -10.14 9.92
N GLY A 80 -8.34 -10.14 9.66
CA GLY A 80 -9.29 -9.26 10.32
C GLY A 80 -9.26 -7.81 9.86
N LEU A 81 -8.65 -7.54 8.71
CA LEU A 81 -8.50 -6.19 8.18
C LEU A 81 -9.66 -5.75 7.30
N VAL A 82 -10.31 -6.69 6.64
CA VAL A 82 -11.45 -6.43 5.75
C VAL A 82 -12.56 -7.44 6.01
N GLU A 83 -13.77 -7.08 5.58
CA GLU A 83 -14.96 -7.93 5.63
C GLU A 83 -15.67 -7.85 4.28
N THR A 84 -15.97 -9.01 3.71
CA THR A 84 -16.78 -9.10 2.50
C THR A 84 -18.25 -9.20 2.90
N ARG A 85 -19.03 -8.21 2.48
CA ARG A 85 -20.49 -8.17 2.66
C ARG A 85 -21.16 -8.54 1.36
N ARG A 86 -21.94 -9.59 1.40
CA ARG A 86 -22.66 -10.10 0.23
C ARG A 86 -23.50 -8.98 -0.41
N ARG A 87 -23.34 -8.75 -1.71
CA ARG A 87 -23.99 -7.73 -2.53
C ARG A 87 -23.56 -6.29 -2.26
N HIS A 88 -22.73 -6.03 -1.25
CA HIS A 88 -22.29 -4.68 -0.89
C HIS A 88 -20.80 -4.43 -1.20
N GLY A 89 -19.99 -5.46 -1.20
CA GLY A 89 -18.55 -5.39 -1.48
C GLY A 89 -17.68 -5.72 -0.28
N THR A 90 -16.39 -5.39 -0.39
CA THR A 90 -15.39 -5.61 0.64
C THR A 90 -15.04 -4.29 1.31
N PHE A 91 -15.14 -4.25 2.63
CA PHE A 91 -14.95 -3.06 3.45
C PHE A 91 -13.79 -3.25 4.42
N VAL A 92 -13.06 -2.19 4.66
CA VAL A 92 -12.05 -2.14 5.73
C VAL A 92 -12.77 -2.15 7.08
N VAL A 93 -12.35 -3.03 7.99
CA VAL A 93 -12.92 -3.14 9.35
C VAL A 93 -11.82 -3.07 10.43
N GLY A 94 -10.56 -3.32 10.07
CA GLY A 94 -9.42 -3.26 10.97
C GLY A 94 -8.49 -2.09 10.70
N THR A 95 -7.51 -1.90 11.57
CA THR A 95 -6.46 -0.90 11.42
C THR A 95 -5.10 -1.51 11.70
N LEU A 96 -4.06 -0.94 11.10
CA LEU A 96 -2.66 -1.26 11.37
C LEU A 96 -1.93 0.04 11.74
N GLY A 97 -1.69 0.25 13.02
CA GLY A 97 -0.96 1.42 13.49
C GLY A 97 -1.80 2.70 13.59
N SER A 98 -1.14 3.80 13.96
CA SER A 98 -1.74 5.12 14.03
C SER A 98 -1.87 5.75 12.64
N SER A 99 -2.83 6.66 12.49
CA SER A 99 -2.95 7.49 11.29
C SER A 99 -1.61 8.16 10.96
N SER A 100 -1.26 8.24 9.68
CA SER A 100 -0.07 8.97 9.24
C SER A 100 -0.10 10.43 9.69
N ALA A 101 -1.30 11.01 9.86
CA ALA A 101 -1.47 12.37 10.35
C ALA A 101 -0.99 12.52 11.80
N ASP A 102 -1.11 11.47 12.60
CA ASP A 102 -0.74 11.45 14.02
C ASP A 102 0.69 10.95 14.26
N SER A 103 1.40 10.56 13.20
CA SER A 103 2.77 10.11 13.32
C SER A 103 3.69 11.26 13.74
N PRO A 104 4.49 11.10 14.80
CA PRO A 104 5.46 12.13 15.21
C PRO A 104 6.51 12.41 14.13
N TRP A 105 6.76 11.46 13.23
CA TRP A 105 7.71 11.58 12.14
C TRP A 105 7.20 12.37 10.95
N ARG A 106 5.88 12.58 10.84
CA ARG A 106 5.29 13.28 9.71
C ARG A 106 5.85 14.69 9.54
N ALA A 107 5.97 15.42 10.62
CA ALA A 107 6.48 16.79 10.59
C ALA A 107 7.94 16.82 10.12
N GLU A 108 8.76 15.90 10.59
CA GLU A 108 10.17 15.80 10.18
C GLU A 108 10.31 15.46 8.70
N PHE A 109 9.57 14.49 8.22
CA PHE A 109 9.57 14.12 6.80
C PHE A 109 9.04 15.26 5.92
N ALA A 110 8.00 15.96 6.36
CA ALA A 110 7.48 17.13 5.65
C ALA A 110 8.52 18.24 5.53
N GLU A 111 9.28 18.50 6.58
CA GLU A 111 10.34 19.50 6.60
C GLU A 111 11.48 19.13 5.64
N VAL A 112 11.92 17.88 5.65
CA VAL A 112 12.93 17.38 4.72
C VAL A 112 12.45 17.50 3.27
N ALA A 113 11.22 17.08 3.00
CA ALA A 113 10.62 17.19 1.66
C ALA A 113 10.49 18.64 1.18
N ALA A 114 10.12 19.56 2.08
CA ALA A 114 10.04 20.98 1.76
C ALA A 114 11.42 21.58 1.40
N ARG A 115 12.45 21.20 2.14
CA ARG A 115 13.84 21.63 1.82
C ARG A 115 14.32 21.06 0.49
N ALA A 116 14.02 19.81 0.21
CA ALA A 116 14.35 19.19 -1.09
C ALA A 116 13.65 19.91 -2.24
N ARG A 117 12.37 20.24 -2.07
CA ARG A 117 11.61 21.03 -3.05
C ARG A 117 12.21 22.40 -3.28
N ALA A 118 12.59 23.10 -2.23
CA ALA A 118 13.24 24.43 -2.32
C ALA A 118 14.60 24.35 -3.03
N ALA A 119 15.29 23.22 -2.93
CA ALA A 119 16.55 22.95 -3.64
C ALA A 119 16.34 22.52 -5.11
N GLY A 120 15.10 22.44 -5.60
CA GLY A 120 14.78 22.11 -6.97
C GLY A 120 14.59 20.62 -7.27
N LEU A 121 14.56 19.78 -6.24
CA LEU A 121 14.27 18.36 -6.45
C LEU A 121 12.78 18.15 -6.72
N GLU A 122 12.49 17.35 -7.74
CA GLU A 122 11.14 16.94 -8.02
C GLU A 122 10.73 15.73 -7.15
N ARG A 123 9.46 15.40 -7.17
CA ARG A 123 8.92 14.28 -6.37
C ARG A 123 9.68 12.97 -6.61
N ASP A 124 9.96 12.68 -7.88
CA ASP A 124 10.61 11.41 -8.24
C ASP A 124 12.07 11.36 -7.77
N ASP A 125 12.75 12.51 -7.74
CA ASP A 125 14.10 12.63 -7.17
C ASP A 125 14.09 12.33 -5.67
N VAL A 126 13.10 12.89 -4.96
CA VAL A 126 12.95 12.69 -3.51
C VAL A 126 12.64 11.22 -3.21
N VAL A 127 11.76 10.60 -3.99
CA VAL A 127 11.43 9.18 -3.84
C VAL A 127 12.66 8.31 -4.08
N ALA A 128 13.43 8.59 -5.14
CA ALA A 128 14.64 7.82 -5.47
C ALA A 128 15.70 7.94 -4.37
N LEU A 129 15.96 9.16 -3.89
CA LEU A 129 16.91 9.39 -2.81
C LEU A 129 16.47 8.72 -1.50
N PHE A 130 15.19 8.84 -1.16
CA PHE A 130 14.67 8.23 0.05
C PHE A 130 14.71 6.71 -0.02
N THR A 131 14.41 6.13 -1.17
CA THR A 131 14.54 4.69 -1.41
C THR A 131 15.98 4.22 -1.21
N ALA A 132 16.95 4.94 -1.76
CA ALA A 132 18.37 4.63 -1.57
C ALA A 132 18.76 4.67 -0.08
N VAL A 133 18.32 5.69 0.65
CA VAL A 133 18.56 5.80 2.10
C VAL A 133 17.91 4.64 2.86
N LEU A 134 16.71 4.23 2.47
CA LEU A 134 16.04 3.09 3.11
C LEU A 134 16.80 1.78 2.84
N GLU A 135 17.30 1.58 1.64
CA GLU A 135 18.11 0.40 1.30
C GLU A 135 19.41 0.34 2.12
N ASP A 136 20.02 1.49 2.39
CA ASP A 136 21.22 1.57 3.23
C ASP A 136 20.92 1.29 4.71
N LEU A 137 19.80 1.80 5.24
CA LEU A 137 19.43 1.67 6.64
C LEU A 137 18.67 0.37 6.95
N TYR A 138 17.94 -0.13 5.99
CA TYR A 138 17.15 -1.35 6.07
C TYR A 138 17.52 -2.28 4.93
N PRO A 139 18.73 -2.86 4.95
CA PRO A 139 19.12 -3.80 3.89
C PRO A 139 18.11 -4.95 3.83
N PRO A 140 17.84 -5.48 2.62
CA PRO A 140 16.95 -6.61 2.48
C PRO A 140 17.48 -7.74 3.38
N LYS A 141 16.58 -8.37 4.13
CA LYS A 141 16.93 -9.56 4.89
C LYS A 141 17.45 -10.59 3.90
N GLU A 142 18.69 -11.04 4.09
CA GLU A 142 19.20 -12.17 3.34
C GLU A 142 18.21 -13.31 3.54
N THR A 143 17.45 -13.61 2.50
CA THR A 143 16.66 -14.82 2.48
C THR A 143 17.66 -15.95 2.47
N ASP A 144 17.69 -16.69 3.55
CA ASP A 144 18.61 -17.81 3.76
C ASP A 144 18.46 -18.81 2.59
N ALA A 145 19.18 -18.56 1.51
CA ALA A 145 19.23 -19.42 0.33
C ALA A 145 19.98 -20.72 0.62
N THR A 146 20.41 -20.91 1.88
CA THR A 146 21.24 -22.04 2.28
C THR A 146 20.46 -23.30 2.64
N GLN A 147 19.15 -23.25 2.66
CA GLN A 147 18.34 -24.44 3.04
C GLN A 147 17.89 -25.33 1.87
N HIS A 148 18.25 -25.01 0.63
CA HIS A 148 17.83 -25.80 -0.53
C HIS A 148 18.95 -26.59 -1.22
N GLN A 149 20.12 -26.69 -0.63
CA GLN A 149 21.24 -27.45 -1.20
C GLN A 149 21.68 -28.64 -0.32
N GLN A 150 20.78 -29.21 0.45
CA GLN A 150 21.05 -30.49 1.12
C GLN A 150 20.03 -31.55 0.68
N LEU A 151 20.14 -31.95 -0.57
CA LEU A 151 19.69 -33.25 -1.04
C LEU A 151 20.77 -33.83 -1.91
#